data_e98b10ea4627140b55ba7cd3729dc4b4
#
_entry.id   e98b10ea4627140b55ba7cd3729dc4b4
#
_cell.length_a   1.000
_cell.length_b   1.000
_cell.length_c   1.000
_cell.angle_alpha   90.00
_cell.angle_beta   90.00
_cell.angle_gamma   90.00
#
_symmetry.space_group_name_H-M   'P 1'
#
loop_
_entity.id
_entity.type
_entity.pdbx_description
1 polymer ?
#
loop_
_entity_poly.entity_id
_entity_poly.type
_entity_poly.pdbx_seq_one_letter_code
_entity_poly.pdbx_strand_id
1 'polypeptide(L)'
;CIRDSPAAEVDALMELFCKSVINETPELAAQGVRVRIIGDKSRFPEKVKHHLDQIENRTATGKRLTLQLALNYSSRSEIVHAMQGLARRAAAGIFSSEEISEQTVSEALYTAGCPDPDLLIRTSGEQRLSNFLLWQAAYAELFFTPVLWPDFTEEDFAQALDEYARRERRFGLVKNNERIR
;
A
#
# COMPACT_ATOMS: atom_id res chain seq x y z
N CYS A 1 12.46 -7.34 2.41
CA CYS A 1 11.66 -7.51 3.66
C CYS A 1 12.61 -7.41 4.85
N ILE A 2 12.45 -6.40 5.70
CA ILE A 2 13.34 -6.12 6.86
C ILE A 2 13.18 -7.16 8.00
N ARG A 3 12.24 -8.09 7.89
CA ARG A 3 11.94 -9.04 8.97
C ARG A 3 13.16 -9.84 9.45
N ASP A 4 14.10 -10.11 8.55
CA ASP A 4 15.25 -10.97 8.80
C ASP A 4 16.57 -10.17 8.84
N SER A 5 16.51 -8.82 8.78
CA SER A 5 17.69 -7.94 8.90
C SER A 5 18.13 -7.77 10.35
N PRO A 6 19.45 -7.61 10.62
CA PRO A 6 19.95 -7.31 11.96
C PRO A 6 19.33 -6.04 12.54
N ALA A 7 19.10 -6.01 13.84
CA ALA A 7 18.42 -4.86 14.50
C ALA A 7 19.16 -3.52 14.25
N ALA A 8 20.48 -3.52 14.25
CA ALA A 8 21.28 -2.31 13.97
C ALA A 8 21.07 -1.76 12.55
N GLU A 9 20.85 -2.63 11.57
CA GLU A 9 20.54 -2.22 10.19
C GLU A 9 19.13 -1.61 10.11
N VAL A 10 18.16 -2.22 10.79
CA VAL A 10 16.78 -1.70 10.88
C VAL A 10 16.76 -0.33 11.55
N ASP A 11 17.51 -0.14 12.63
CA ASP A 11 17.60 1.13 13.35
C ASP A 11 18.22 2.23 12.47
N ALA A 12 19.31 1.92 11.74
CA ALA A 12 19.95 2.85 10.80
C ALA A 12 19.02 3.25 9.65
N LEU A 13 18.27 2.28 9.08
CA LEU A 13 17.27 2.54 8.06
C LEU A 13 16.12 3.41 8.58
N MET A 14 15.66 3.16 9.80
CA MET A 14 14.62 3.97 10.43
C MET A 14 15.09 5.41 10.71
N GLU A 15 16.33 5.59 11.14
CA GLU A 15 16.90 6.92 11.32
C GLU A 15 17.00 7.70 9.99
N LEU A 16 17.49 7.04 8.94
CA LEU A 16 17.55 7.61 7.59
C LEU A 16 16.16 7.96 7.09
N PHE A 17 15.19 7.06 7.26
CA PHE A 17 13.80 7.29 6.88
C PHE A 17 13.22 8.51 7.61
N CYS A 18 13.40 8.63 8.92
CA CYS A 18 12.93 9.79 9.68
C CYS A 18 13.54 11.10 9.18
N LYS A 19 14.85 11.12 8.86
CA LYS A 19 15.50 12.29 8.29
C LYS A 19 14.90 12.67 6.93
N SER A 20 14.71 11.71 6.04
CA SER A 20 14.11 11.94 4.73
C SER A 20 12.67 12.46 4.86
N VAL A 21 11.86 11.84 5.71
CA VAL A 21 10.48 12.27 5.98
C VAL A 21 10.43 13.74 6.43
N ILE A 22 11.29 14.13 7.37
CA ILE A 22 11.33 15.51 7.88
C ILE A 22 11.69 16.49 6.76
N ASN A 23 12.68 16.14 5.94
CA ASN A 23 13.18 17.02 4.89
C ASN A 23 12.17 17.18 3.73
N GLU A 24 11.51 16.10 3.33
CA GLU A 24 10.59 16.08 2.18
C GLU A 24 9.16 16.58 2.53
N THR A 25 8.79 16.56 3.82
CA THR A 25 7.42 16.93 4.26
C THR A 25 6.97 18.32 3.78
N PRO A 26 7.79 19.38 3.86
CA PRO A 26 7.36 20.72 3.40
C PRO A 26 7.05 20.76 1.90
N GLU A 27 7.85 20.09 1.09
CA GLU A 27 7.66 20.03 -0.35
C GLU A 27 6.43 19.21 -0.72
N LEU A 28 6.26 18.02 -0.14
CA LEU A 28 5.06 17.19 -0.34
C LEU A 28 3.78 17.98 0.01
N ALA A 29 3.77 18.69 1.13
CA ALA A 29 2.64 19.53 1.54
C ALA A 29 2.38 20.66 0.53
N ALA A 30 3.43 21.34 0.07
CA ALA A 30 3.33 22.43 -0.92
C ALA A 30 2.79 21.92 -2.28
N GLN A 31 3.16 20.70 -2.67
CA GLN A 31 2.67 20.04 -3.87
C GLN A 31 1.24 19.48 -3.75
N GLY A 32 0.60 19.62 -2.58
CA GLY A 32 -0.74 19.08 -2.32
C GLY A 32 -0.80 17.55 -2.19
N VAL A 33 0.32 16.92 -1.83
CA VAL A 33 0.39 15.50 -1.55
C VAL A 33 -0.08 15.23 -0.12
N ARG A 34 -0.98 14.27 0.06
CA ARG A 34 -1.36 13.72 1.37
C ARG A 34 -0.58 12.45 1.63
N VAL A 35 0.17 12.40 2.73
CA VAL A 35 0.88 11.19 3.16
C VAL A 35 0.03 10.41 4.15
N ARG A 36 -0.02 9.10 4.01
CA ARG A 36 -0.62 8.15 4.95
C ARG A 36 0.38 7.04 5.24
N ILE A 37 0.48 6.66 6.50
CA ILE A 37 1.31 5.53 6.91
C ILE A 37 0.42 4.32 7.14
N ILE A 38 0.68 3.24 6.41
CA ILE A 38 -0.04 1.97 6.56
C ILE A 38 0.89 0.91 7.16
N GLY A 39 0.34 0.05 8.01
CA GLY A 39 1.07 -1.00 8.73
C GLY A 39 1.03 -0.84 10.24
N ASP A 40 1.74 -1.72 10.95
CA ASP A 40 1.75 -1.75 12.41
C ASP A 40 2.76 -0.76 12.99
N LYS A 41 2.27 0.41 13.41
CA LYS A 41 3.07 1.46 14.05
C LYS A 41 3.45 1.13 15.50
N SER A 42 2.84 0.12 16.13
CA SER A 42 3.01 -0.15 17.58
C SER A 42 4.44 -0.49 17.97
N ARG A 43 5.18 -1.11 17.06
CA ARG A 43 6.57 -1.56 17.26
C ARG A 43 7.63 -0.47 17.10
N PHE A 44 7.27 0.70 16.60
CA PHE A 44 8.24 1.78 16.44
C PHE A 44 8.53 2.51 17.76
N PRO A 45 9.77 2.98 17.96
CA PRO A 45 10.09 3.89 19.05
C PRO A 45 9.21 5.13 19.04
N GLU A 46 8.90 5.70 20.18
CA GLU A 46 8.01 6.88 20.30
C GLU A 46 8.50 8.07 19.44
N LYS A 47 9.83 8.28 19.36
CA LYS A 47 10.42 9.30 18.49
C LYS A 47 10.03 9.11 17.01
N VAL A 48 10.05 7.86 16.52
CA VAL A 48 9.65 7.54 15.14
C VAL A 48 8.17 7.78 14.96
N LYS A 49 7.32 7.27 15.86
CA LYS A 49 5.87 7.51 15.82
C LYS A 49 5.53 8.98 15.73
N HIS A 50 6.19 9.81 16.55
CA HIS A 50 5.99 11.26 16.53
C HIS A 50 6.30 11.87 15.16
N HIS A 51 7.37 11.44 14.47
CA HIS A 51 7.68 11.92 13.13
C HIS A 51 6.67 11.44 12.08
N LEU A 52 6.19 10.20 12.19
CA LEU A 52 5.15 9.67 11.32
C LEU A 52 3.84 10.46 11.47
N ASP A 53 3.44 10.76 12.69
CA ASP A 53 2.24 11.57 12.96
C ASP A 53 2.41 13.02 12.48
N GLN A 54 3.61 13.58 12.58
CA GLN A 54 3.90 14.91 12.07
C GLN A 54 3.72 15.01 10.54
N ILE A 55 4.25 14.03 9.77
CA ILE A 55 4.09 14.07 8.32
C ILE A 55 2.61 13.89 7.92
N GLU A 56 1.89 12.95 8.53
CA GLU A 56 0.47 12.76 8.26
C GLU A 56 -0.34 14.03 8.56
N ASN A 57 -0.09 14.67 9.71
CA ASN A 57 -0.78 15.90 10.10
C ASN A 57 -0.45 17.08 9.17
N ARG A 58 0.83 17.30 8.83
CA ARG A 58 1.26 18.40 7.97
C ARG A 58 0.75 18.29 6.54
N THR A 59 0.52 17.07 6.07
CA THR A 59 0.06 16.79 4.70
C THR A 59 -1.43 16.47 4.63
N ALA A 60 -2.16 16.49 5.75
CA ALA A 60 -3.56 16.04 5.86
C ALA A 60 -4.52 16.73 4.90
N THR A 61 -4.24 18.00 4.53
CA THR A 61 -5.08 18.81 3.63
C THR A 61 -4.78 18.59 2.14
N GLY A 62 -3.74 17.80 1.81
CA GLY A 62 -3.38 17.46 0.42
C GLY A 62 -4.53 16.75 -0.30
N LYS A 63 -4.81 17.18 -1.55
CA LYS A 63 -5.90 16.64 -2.38
C LYS A 63 -5.45 16.21 -3.76
N ARG A 64 -4.21 16.50 -4.13
CA ARG A 64 -3.69 16.20 -5.48
C ARG A 64 -3.29 14.74 -5.63
N LEU A 65 -2.66 14.17 -4.61
CA LEU A 65 -2.17 12.79 -4.57
C LEU A 65 -2.22 12.28 -3.14
N THR A 66 -2.58 11.01 -2.95
CA THR A 66 -2.38 10.32 -1.67
C THR A 66 -1.21 9.35 -1.81
N LEU A 67 -0.12 9.61 -1.10
CA LEU A 67 1.04 8.74 -0.98
C LEU A 67 0.88 7.85 0.25
N GLN A 68 0.79 6.54 0.07
CA GLN A 68 0.74 5.58 1.18
C GLN A 68 2.13 4.93 1.36
N LEU A 69 2.72 5.09 2.54
CA LEU A 69 3.99 4.46 2.90
C LEU A 69 3.73 3.24 3.78
N ALA A 70 4.05 2.06 3.25
CA ALA A 70 3.86 0.79 3.93
C ALA A 70 5.07 0.50 4.85
N LEU A 71 4.92 0.74 6.15
CA LEU A 71 5.95 0.57 7.16
C LEU A 71 5.58 -0.54 8.15
N ASN A 72 6.49 -1.50 8.36
CA ASN A 72 6.19 -2.70 9.15
C ASN A 72 4.85 -3.34 8.73
N TYR A 73 4.63 -3.38 7.42
CA TYR A 73 3.40 -3.82 6.80
C TYR A 73 3.45 -5.30 6.43
N SER A 74 2.35 -5.97 6.63
CA SER A 74 2.12 -7.36 6.22
C SER A 74 0.63 -7.53 5.95
N SER A 75 0.25 -7.93 4.74
CA SER A 75 -1.17 -8.06 4.38
C SER A 75 -1.91 -9.09 5.23
N ARG A 76 -1.28 -10.23 5.57
CA ARG A 76 -1.89 -11.21 6.47
C ARG A 76 -2.16 -10.62 7.85
N SER A 77 -1.21 -9.84 8.41
CA SER A 77 -1.41 -9.18 9.71
C SER A 77 -2.48 -8.09 9.64
N GLU A 78 -2.53 -7.34 8.55
CA GLU A 78 -3.58 -6.35 8.29
C GLU A 78 -4.97 -7.00 8.28
N ILE A 79 -5.14 -8.09 7.52
CA ILE A 79 -6.40 -8.82 7.45
C ILE A 79 -6.81 -9.34 8.83
N VAL A 80 -5.89 -9.94 9.59
CA VAL A 80 -6.17 -10.40 10.96
C VAL A 80 -6.59 -9.24 11.84
N HIS A 81 -5.91 -8.09 11.76
CA HIS A 81 -6.26 -6.89 12.53
C HIS A 81 -7.66 -6.38 12.16
N ALA A 82 -7.99 -6.32 10.87
CA ALA A 82 -9.31 -5.95 10.38
C ALA A 82 -10.39 -6.89 10.92
N MET A 83 -10.16 -8.22 10.82
CA MET A 83 -11.09 -9.22 11.34
C MET A 83 -11.32 -9.09 12.85
N GLN A 84 -10.26 -8.86 13.63
CA GLN A 84 -10.37 -8.61 15.07
C GLN A 84 -11.19 -7.35 15.38
N GLY A 85 -11.01 -6.29 14.56
CA GLY A 85 -11.81 -5.06 14.67
C GLY A 85 -13.29 -5.30 14.40
N LEU A 86 -13.60 -6.01 13.31
CA LEU A 86 -14.96 -6.37 12.95
C LEU A 86 -15.62 -7.27 14.00
N ALA A 87 -14.91 -8.28 14.49
CA ALA A 87 -15.41 -9.17 15.54
C ALA A 87 -15.75 -8.40 16.82
N ARG A 88 -14.90 -7.46 17.26
CA ARG A 88 -15.18 -6.61 18.44
C ARG A 88 -16.44 -5.75 18.23
N ARG A 89 -16.63 -5.18 17.06
CA ARG A 89 -17.82 -4.36 16.73
C ARG A 89 -19.09 -5.21 16.68
N ALA A 90 -19.02 -6.42 16.12
CA ALA A 90 -20.13 -7.35 16.14
C ALA A 90 -20.50 -7.79 17.59
N ALA A 91 -19.49 -8.14 18.40
CA ALA A 91 -19.70 -8.49 19.80
C ALA A 91 -20.27 -7.33 20.63
N ALA A 92 -20.01 -6.09 20.24
CA ALA A 92 -20.60 -4.88 20.85
C ALA A 92 -22.00 -4.55 20.31
N GLY A 93 -22.56 -5.36 19.39
CA GLY A 93 -23.88 -5.14 18.80
C GLY A 93 -23.96 -3.95 17.84
N ILE A 94 -22.82 -3.48 17.32
CA ILE A 94 -22.78 -2.34 16.37
C ILE A 94 -23.30 -2.76 14.99
N PHE A 95 -23.08 -4.02 14.62
CA PHE A 95 -23.64 -4.66 13.42
C PHE A 95 -23.68 -6.19 13.61
N SER A 96 -24.45 -6.88 12.77
CA SER A 96 -24.52 -8.34 12.81
C SER A 96 -23.43 -8.99 11.95
N SER A 97 -23.14 -10.28 12.19
CA SER A 97 -22.17 -11.04 11.38
C SER A 97 -22.60 -11.14 9.90
N GLU A 98 -23.88 -11.11 9.62
CA GLU A 98 -24.47 -11.19 8.28
C GLU A 98 -24.24 -9.91 7.45
N GLU A 99 -23.91 -8.79 8.09
CA GLU A 99 -23.57 -7.52 7.45
C GLU A 99 -22.08 -7.45 7.04
N ILE A 100 -21.28 -8.47 7.37
CA ILE A 100 -19.89 -8.55 6.92
C ILE A 100 -19.88 -8.89 5.42
N SER A 101 -19.33 -7.97 4.63
CA SER A 101 -19.19 -8.04 3.18
C SER A 101 -17.75 -7.71 2.77
N GLU A 102 -17.41 -7.90 1.48
CA GLU A 102 -16.12 -7.46 0.95
C GLU A 102 -15.89 -5.96 1.20
N GLN A 103 -16.93 -5.15 1.08
CA GLN A 103 -16.89 -3.71 1.37
C GLN A 103 -16.55 -3.44 2.83
N THR A 104 -17.22 -4.12 3.77
CA THR A 104 -16.97 -3.95 5.21
C THR A 104 -15.55 -4.34 5.58
N VAL A 105 -15.01 -5.40 4.93
CA VAL A 105 -13.61 -5.81 5.11
C VAL A 105 -12.67 -4.75 4.56
N SER A 106 -12.89 -4.28 3.33
CA SER A 106 -12.05 -3.24 2.71
C SER A 106 -12.01 -1.96 3.53
N GLU A 107 -13.14 -1.57 4.14
CA GLU A 107 -13.23 -0.41 5.04
C GLU A 107 -12.51 -0.61 6.39
N ALA A 108 -12.22 -1.84 6.76
CA ALA A 108 -11.48 -2.17 7.97
C ALA A 108 -9.96 -2.31 7.74
N LEU A 109 -9.51 -2.35 6.48
CA LEU A 109 -8.08 -2.42 6.12
C LEU A 109 -7.39 -1.06 6.29
N TYR A 110 -6.06 -1.06 6.37
CA TYR A 110 -5.26 0.17 6.49
C TYR A 110 -5.42 1.11 5.29
N THR A 111 -5.77 0.56 4.12
CA THR A 111 -5.99 1.31 2.88
C THR A 111 -7.39 1.90 2.75
N ALA A 112 -8.25 1.75 3.75
CA ALA A 112 -9.62 2.26 3.74
C ALA A 112 -9.72 3.71 3.23
N GLY A 113 -10.67 3.96 2.33
CA GLY A 113 -10.86 5.27 1.69
C GLY A 113 -9.91 5.57 0.53
N CYS A 114 -9.07 4.61 0.12
CA CYS A 114 -8.33 4.66 -1.13
C CYS A 114 -8.82 3.54 -2.06
N PRO A 115 -8.84 3.75 -3.37
CA PRO A 115 -9.16 2.68 -4.31
C PRO A 115 -8.11 1.57 -4.27
N ASP A 116 -8.50 0.37 -4.68
CA ASP A 116 -7.57 -0.71 -4.91
C ASP A 116 -6.60 -0.35 -6.04
N PRO A 117 -5.35 -0.86 -6.01
CA PRO A 117 -4.35 -0.55 -7.01
C PRO A 117 -4.72 -1.15 -8.37
N ASP A 118 -4.61 -0.36 -9.43
CA ASP A 118 -4.75 -0.82 -10.80
C ASP A 118 -3.47 -1.49 -11.32
N LEU A 119 -2.32 -1.02 -10.87
CA LEU A 119 -1.00 -1.51 -11.27
C LEU A 119 -0.11 -1.72 -10.04
N LEU A 120 0.53 -2.89 -9.96
CA LEU A 120 1.56 -3.19 -8.99
C LEU A 120 2.89 -3.39 -9.72
N ILE A 121 3.85 -2.52 -9.44
CA ILE A 121 5.20 -2.59 -10.01
C ILE A 121 6.12 -3.24 -8.99
N ARG A 122 6.84 -4.29 -9.38
CA ARG A 122 7.87 -4.90 -8.57
C ARG A 122 9.22 -4.89 -9.28
N THR A 123 10.18 -4.28 -8.62
CA THR A 123 11.58 -4.15 -9.07
C THR A 123 12.43 -5.34 -8.61
N SER A 124 13.71 -5.35 -8.98
CA SER A 124 14.74 -6.31 -8.56
C SER A 124 14.59 -7.74 -9.13
N GLY A 125 13.83 -7.91 -10.22
CA GLY A 125 13.64 -9.21 -10.87
C GLY A 125 12.78 -10.22 -10.10
N GLU A 126 12.22 -9.81 -8.96
CA GLU A 126 11.41 -10.67 -8.10
C GLU A 126 9.97 -10.75 -8.61
N GLN A 127 9.45 -11.97 -8.80
CA GLN A 127 8.11 -12.22 -9.37
C GLN A 127 7.16 -12.82 -8.32
N ARG A 128 7.01 -12.14 -7.19
CA ARG A 128 6.11 -12.54 -6.09
C ARG A 128 5.61 -11.32 -5.33
N LEU A 129 4.44 -11.42 -4.71
CA LEU A 129 3.84 -10.33 -3.91
C LEU A 129 4.47 -10.19 -2.52
N SER A 130 5.10 -11.23 -1.99
CA SER A 130 5.74 -11.22 -0.67
C SER A 130 4.85 -10.69 0.44
N ASN A 131 3.58 -11.09 0.45
CA ASN A 131 2.61 -10.67 1.46
C ASN A 131 2.31 -9.15 1.44
N PHE A 132 2.40 -8.52 0.26
CA PHE A 132 2.07 -7.12 0.05
C PHE A 132 0.71 -6.97 -0.63
N LEU A 133 -0.20 -6.21 -0.02
CA LEU A 133 -1.54 -5.86 -0.52
C LEU A 133 -2.36 -7.04 -1.10
N LEU A 134 -2.36 -8.21 -0.43
CA LEU A 134 -3.00 -9.42 -0.98
C LEU A 134 -4.50 -9.26 -1.25
N TRP A 135 -5.21 -8.51 -0.41
CA TRP A 135 -6.63 -8.21 -0.60
C TRP A 135 -6.81 -7.20 -1.73
N GLN A 136 -6.12 -6.09 -1.62
CA GLN A 136 -6.29 -4.95 -2.52
C GLN A 136 -5.77 -5.20 -3.93
N ALA A 137 -4.73 -6.04 -4.08
CA ALA A 137 -4.13 -6.36 -5.38
C ALA A 137 -4.82 -7.52 -6.12
N ALA A 138 -6.00 -7.98 -5.66
CA ALA A 138 -6.69 -9.14 -6.24
C ALA A 138 -6.96 -8.99 -7.74
N TYR A 139 -7.16 -7.77 -8.24
CA TYR A 139 -7.41 -7.44 -9.65
C TYR A 139 -6.37 -6.48 -10.23
N ALA A 140 -5.26 -6.24 -9.52
CA ALA A 140 -4.19 -5.39 -10.01
C ALA A 140 -3.43 -6.07 -11.17
N GLU A 141 -3.07 -5.29 -12.18
CA GLU A 141 -2.09 -5.71 -13.18
C GLU A 141 -0.70 -5.75 -12.55
N LEU A 142 0.09 -6.77 -12.87
CA LEU A 142 1.43 -6.94 -12.31
C LEU A 142 2.49 -6.61 -13.36
N PHE A 143 3.43 -5.74 -13.01
CA PHE A 143 4.60 -5.42 -13.80
C PHE A 143 5.86 -5.77 -13.02
N PHE A 144 6.72 -6.62 -13.61
CA PHE A 144 7.97 -7.04 -13.00
C PHE A 144 9.14 -6.53 -13.83
N THR A 145 10.12 -5.90 -13.18
CA THR A 145 11.33 -5.40 -13.84
C THR A 145 12.59 -5.88 -13.10
N PRO A 146 13.67 -6.23 -13.80
CA PRO A 146 14.95 -6.56 -13.18
C PRO A 146 15.68 -5.34 -12.60
N VAL A 147 15.26 -4.12 -12.95
CA VAL A 147 15.87 -2.89 -12.45
C VAL A 147 15.80 -2.85 -10.93
N LEU A 148 16.90 -2.49 -10.27
CA LEU A 148 16.93 -2.31 -8.81
C LEU A 148 16.20 -1.03 -8.42
N TRP A 149 15.59 -0.99 -7.24
CA TRP A 149 14.83 0.18 -6.80
C TRP A 149 15.61 1.51 -6.84
N PRO A 150 16.91 1.57 -6.43
CA PRO A 150 17.67 2.81 -6.53
C PRO A 150 17.95 3.29 -7.96
N ASP A 151 17.88 2.39 -8.94
CA ASP A 151 18.15 2.66 -10.35
C ASP A 151 16.87 2.82 -11.17
N PHE A 152 15.69 2.71 -10.54
CA PHE A 152 14.39 2.82 -11.20
C PHE A 152 14.09 4.29 -11.52
N THR A 153 14.02 4.59 -12.81
CA THR A 153 13.90 5.95 -13.36
C THR A 153 12.48 6.33 -13.73
N GLU A 154 12.28 7.59 -14.14
CA GLU A 154 11.02 8.06 -14.72
C GLU A 154 10.69 7.32 -16.03
N GLU A 155 11.70 6.99 -16.84
CA GLU A 155 11.55 6.23 -18.07
C GLU A 155 11.07 4.80 -17.80
N ASP A 156 11.61 4.14 -16.77
CA ASP A 156 11.14 2.81 -16.34
C ASP A 156 9.68 2.86 -15.88
N PHE A 157 9.31 3.92 -15.16
CA PHE A 157 7.94 4.14 -14.73
C PHE A 157 7.00 4.39 -15.93
N ALA A 158 7.42 5.22 -16.88
CA ALA A 158 6.66 5.48 -18.10
C ALA A 158 6.46 4.18 -18.91
N GLN A 159 7.49 3.34 -19.01
CA GLN A 159 7.39 2.03 -19.65
C GLN A 159 6.35 1.13 -18.98
N ALA A 160 6.34 1.09 -17.65
CA ALA A 160 5.35 0.32 -16.89
C ALA A 160 3.92 0.81 -17.15
N LEU A 161 3.70 2.12 -17.23
CA LEU A 161 2.41 2.72 -17.57
C LEU A 161 1.99 2.44 -19.00
N ASP A 162 2.92 2.51 -19.98
CA ASP A 162 2.66 2.20 -21.37
C ASP A 162 2.27 0.72 -21.55
N GLU A 163 2.94 -0.18 -20.83
CA GLU A 163 2.59 -1.60 -20.86
C GLU A 163 1.22 -1.83 -20.23
N TYR A 164 0.95 -1.20 -19.09
CA TYR A 164 -0.37 -1.25 -18.46
C TYR A 164 -1.47 -0.74 -19.42
N ALA A 165 -1.26 0.38 -20.09
CA ALA A 165 -2.23 0.96 -21.02
C ALA A 165 -2.56 0.07 -22.21
N ARG A 166 -1.63 -0.82 -22.62
CA ARG A 166 -1.84 -1.80 -23.71
C ARG A 166 -2.58 -3.05 -23.29
N ARG A 167 -2.74 -3.29 -21.96
CA ARG A 167 -3.42 -4.48 -21.46
C ARG A 167 -4.94 -4.35 -21.56
N GLU A 168 -5.60 -5.40 -22.01
CA GLU A 168 -7.07 -5.50 -22.00
C GLU A 168 -7.54 -6.03 -20.64
N ARG A 169 -8.10 -5.17 -19.80
CA ARG A 169 -8.72 -5.58 -18.52
C ARG A 169 -10.09 -6.20 -18.80
N ARG A 170 -10.22 -7.49 -18.56
CA ARG A 170 -11.44 -8.25 -18.90
C ARG A 170 -12.41 -8.41 -17.73
N PHE A 171 -12.01 -8.19 -16.49
CA PHE A 171 -12.84 -8.34 -15.27
C PHE A 171 -13.76 -9.59 -15.29
N GLY A 172 -13.24 -10.73 -15.83
CA GLY A 172 -14.01 -11.96 -15.98
C GLY A 172 -15.00 -11.99 -17.15
N LEU A 173 -15.11 -10.94 -17.97
CA LEU A 173 -15.95 -10.95 -19.15
C LEU A 173 -15.26 -11.71 -20.30
N VAL A 174 -15.91 -12.79 -20.79
CA VAL A 174 -15.50 -13.50 -22.00
C VAL A 174 -15.94 -12.65 -23.20
N LYS A 175 -15.00 -12.20 -24.05
CA LYS A 175 -15.37 -11.72 -25.39
C LYS A 175 -16.11 -12.88 -26.09
N ASN A 176 -17.34 -12.66 -26.52
CA ASN A 176 -18.02 -13.55 -27.47
C ASN A 176 -17.14 -13.60 -28.72
N ASN A 177 -16.24 -14.56 -28.78
CA ASN A 177 -15.59 -14.90 -30.04
C ASN A 177 -16.70 -15.49 -30.93
N GLU A 178 -17.12 -14.69 -31.91
CA GLU A 178 -17.85 -15.20 -33.05
C GLU A 178 -17.04 -16.38 -33.62
N ARG A 179 -17.64 -17.53 -33.53
CA ARG A 179 -17.49 -18.79 -34.29
C ARG A 179 -16.22 -18.89 -35.12
N ILE A 180 -15.28 -19.67 -34.63
CA ILE A 180 -14.41 -20.43 -35.52
C ILE A 180 -15.31 -21.40 -36.30
N ARG A 181 -15.51 -21.13 -37.59
CA ARG A 181 -16.00 -22.08 -38.57
C ARG A 181 -14.87 -22.93 -39.06
#